data_9a966914c1d18a788dd681c43585e053
#
_entry.id   9a966914c1d18a788dd681c43585e053
#
_cell.length_a   1.000
_cell.length_b   1.000
_cell.length_c   1.000
_cell.angle_alpha   90.00
_cell.angle_beta   90.00
_cell.angle_gamma   90.00
#
_symmetry.space_group_name_H-M   'P 1'
#
loop_
_entity.id
_entity.type
_entity.pdbx_description
1 polymer ?
#
loop_
_entity_poly.entity_id
_entity_poly.type
_entity_poly.pdbx_seq_one_letter_code
_entity_poly.pdbx_strand_id
1 'polypeptide(L)'
;IFFKYLAYWPWFVASVIVCLILAFVYLRYQAPVYNVTSAVLIKEDDSSKRGMGAAGGALEAMQSLSGLSMSNNFDNEVEILKSRTLIRKVVTQLGLYTTVAKDRMLGYNIPLYQSSPINVYMSPEEAEKLEAGAQLKLTYTPEGKLKVKATYTLDEEEQKTEKTFDKLPAVFPTPAGVFSF
;
A
#
# COMPACT_ATOMS: atom_id res chain seq x y z
N ILE A 1 6.49 -59.30 6.21
CA ILE A 1 5.97 -58.10 5.55
C ILE A 1 6.74 -56.86 6.01
N PHE A 2 7.00 -56.63 7.30
CA PHE A 2 7.71 -55.46 7.86
C PHE A 2 9.15 -55.32 7.31
N PHE A 3 9.91 -56.39 7.15
CA PHE A 3 11.28 -56.33 6.61
C PHE A 3 11.37 -55.78 5.16
N LYS A 4 10.32 -55.97 4.39
CA LYS A 4 10.27 -55.44 3.01
C LYS A 4 10.10 -53.90 2.96
N TYR A 5 9.38 -53.31 3.94
CA TYR A 5 9.26 -51.86 4.06
C TYR A 5 10.54 -51.23 4.62
N LEU A 6 11.27 -51.90 5.50
CA LEU A 6 12.56 -51.42 6.00
C LEU A 6 13.61 -51.32 4.89
N ALA A 7 13.56 -52.20 3.88
CA ALA A 7 14.48 -52.14 2.75
C ALA A 7 14.29 -50.89 1.88
N TYR A 8 13.09 -50.29 1.88
CA TYR A 8 12.78 -49.07 1.12
C TYR A 8 12.89 -47.80 1.94
N TRP A 9 13.34 -47.87 3.20
CA TRP A 9 13.50 -46.70 4.06
C TRP A 9 14.32 -45.57 3.49
N PRO A 10 15.43 -45.80 2.74
CA PRO A 10 16.18 -44.70 2.12
C PRO A 10 15.37 -43.91 1.09
N TRP A 11 14.43 -44.56 0.38
CA TRP A 11 13.53 -43.87 -0.55
C TRP A 11 12.56 -42.93 0.15
N PHE A 12 12.09 -43.34 1.33
CA PHE A 12 11.24 -42.48 2.15
C PHE A 12 12.01 -41.25 2.64
N VAL A 13 13.22 -41.42 3.13
CA VAL A 13 14.09 -40.31 3.54
C VAL A 13 14.39 -39.38 2.36
N ALA A 14 14.70 -39.92 1.19
CA ALA A 14 14.94 -39.13 0.00
C ALA A 14 13.70 -38.28 -0.38
N SER A 15 12.50 -38.86 -0.33
CA SER A 15 11.25 -38.14 -0.59
C SER A 15 11.03 -36.97 0.38
N VAL A 16 11.26 -37.18 1.68
CA VAL A 16 11.14 -36.14 2.69
C VAL A 16 12.13 -35.01 2.44
N ILE A 17 13.38 -35.34 2.10
CA ILE A 17 14.40 -34.33 1.81
C ILE A 17 13.99 -33.49 0.58
N VAL A 18 13.51 -34.11 -0.49
CA VAL A 18 13.03 -33.42 -1.69
C VAL A 18 11.87 -32.48 -1.35
N CYS A 19 10.89 -32.93 -0.56
CA CYS A 19 9.78 -32.09 -0.10
C CYS A 19 10.25 -30.89 0.73
N LEU A 20 11.22 -31.08 1.61
CA LEU A 20 11.78 -30.00 2.43
C LEU A 20 12.52 -28.95 1.56
N ILE A 21 13.28 -29.41 0.56
CA ILE A 21 13.97 -28.52 -0.38
C ILE A 21 12.95 -27.72 -1.17
N LEU A 22 11.91 -28.36 -1.70
CA LEU A 22 10.84 -27.66 -2.44
C LEU A 22 10.09 -26.67 -1.56
N ALA A 23 9.77 -27.04 -0.31
CA ALA A 23 9.14 -26.13 0.65
C ALA A 23 10.03 -24.93 0.98
N PHE A 24 11.33 -25.15 1.18
CA PHE A 24 12.29 -24.08 1.44
C PHE A 24 12.40 -23.11 0.24
N VAL A 25 12.48 -23.65 -0.97
CA VAL A 25 12.50 -22.86 -2.20
C VAL A 25 11.20 -22.06 -2.33
N TYR A 26 10.04 -22.68 -2.12
CA TYR A 26 8.74 -22.02 -2.16
C TYR A 26 8.64 -20.85 -1.16
N LEU A 27 9.03 -21.08 0.11
CA LEU A 27 9.05 -20.04 1.14
C LEU A 27 10.01 -18.91 0.80
N ARG A 28 11.10 -19.21 0.10
CA ARG A 28 12.08 -18.20 -0.32
C ARG A 28 11.53 -17.28 -1.42
N TYR A 29 10.56 -17.74 -2.20
CA TYR A 29 9.92 -16.97 -3.27
C TYR A 29 8.71 -16.16 -2.76
N GLN A 30 8.14 -16.49 -1.60
CA GLN A 30 7.00 -15.77 -1.05
C GLN A 30 7.43 -14.42 -0.44
N ALA A 31 6.72 -13.37 -0.81
CA ALA A 31 6.87 -12.07 -0.17
C ALA A 31 6.24 -12.11 1.24
N PRO A 32 6.91 -11.59 2.27
CA PRO A 32 6.31 -11.50 3.60
C PRO A 32 5.13 -10.52 3.58
N VAL A 33 3.95 -11.00 3.98
CA VAL A 33 2.75 -10.19 4.13
C VAL A 33 2.56 -9.86 5.60
N TYR A 34 2.55 -8.56 5.91
CA TYR A 34 2.32 -8.06 7.27
C TYR A 34 0.89 -7.57 7.42
N ASN A 35 0.16 -8.08 8.40
CA ASN A 35 -1.13 -7.53 8.80
C ASN A 35 -0.91 -6.49 9.90
N VAL A 36 -1.34 -5.26 9.62
CA VAL A 36 -1.29 -4.17 10.58
C VAL A 36 -2.73 -3.75 10.88
N THR A 37 -3.07 -3.74 12.16
CA THR A 37 -4.36 -3.25 12.65
C THR A 37 -4.14 -1.98 13.45
N SER A 38 -4.97 -0.98 13.22
CA SER A 38 -4.98 0.26 14.00
C SER A 38 -6.36 0.48 14.60
N ALA A 39 -6.40 1.00 15.83
CA ALA A 39 -7.62 1.41 16.49
C ALA A 39 -7.63 2.93 16.61
N VAL A 40 -8.73 3.55 16.24
CA VAL A 40 -8.95 4.99 16.39
C VAL A 40 -9.96 5.20 17.50
N LEU A 41 -9.58 5.96 18.52
CA LEU A 41 -10.48 6.40 19.57
C LEU A 41 -11.16 7.69 19.12
N ILE A 42 -12.45 7.63 18.91
CA ILE A 42 -13.28 8.80 18.63
C ILE A 42 -13.69 9.39 19.99
N LYS A 43 -13.23 10.61 20.27
CA LYS A 43 -13.63 11.34 21.46
C LYS A 43 -14.86 12.18 21.12
N GLU A 44 -15.95 11.91 21.77
CA GLU A 44 -17.12 12.78 21.72
C GLU A 44 -16.79 14.11 22.41
N ASP A 45 -16.82 15.20 21.67
CA ASP A 45 -16.77 16.54 22.27
C ASP A 45 -18.15 16.86 22.86
N ASP A 46 -18.23 16.89 24.19
CA ASP A 46 -19.40 17.30 24.98
C ASP A 46 -19.82 18.76 24.74
N SER A 47 -19.29 19.42 23.72
CA SER A 47 -19.52 20.83 23.41
C SER A 47 -20.96 21.14 22.96
N SER A 48 -21.72 20.12 22.49
CA SER A 48 -23.13 20.29 22.15
C SER A 48 -24.07 20.41 23.35
N LYS A 49 -23.59 20.12 24.57
CA LYS A 49 -24.41 20.14 25.81
C LYS A 49 -24.56 21.49 26.48
N ARG A 50 -23.91 22.55 25.99
CA ARG A 50 -23.88 23.86 26.68
C ARG A 50 -25.00 24.85 26.35
N GLY A 51 -25.98 24.49 25.56
CA GLY A 51 -26.95 25.44 25.03
C GLY A 51 -28.44 25.21 25.36
N MET A 52 -28.79 24.14 26.06
CA MET A 52 -30.23 23.85 26.28
C MET A 52 -30.60 23.93 27.76
N GLY A 53 -31.46 24.91 28.09
CA GLY A 53 -31.97 25.11 29.43
C GLY A 53 -32.85 23.95 29.96
N ALA A 54 -33.34 24.05 31.17
CA ALA A 54 -33.96 23.02 32.01
C ALA A 54 -35.03 22.11 31.35
N ALA A 55 -35.61 22.50 30.23
CA ALA A 55 -36.55 21.66 29.43
C ALA A 55 -35.87 20.59 28.59
N GLY A 56 -34.58 20.75 28.28
CA GLY A 56 -33.81 19.78 27.46
C GLY A 56 -33.39 18.51 28.23
N GLY A 57 -33.25 18.60 29.56
CA GLY A 57 -32.76 17.50 30.38
C GLY A 57 -33.66 16.24 30.38
N ALA A 58 -34.97 16.44 30.32
CA ALA A 58 -35.93 15.32 30.26
C ALA A 58 -35.89 14.59 28.91
N LEU A 59 -35.72 15.33 27.83
CA LEU A 59 -35.61 14.78 26.48
C LEU A 59 -34.27 14.05 26.30
N GLU A 60 -33.19 14.59 26.87
CA GLU A 60 -31.84 14.01 26.85
C GLU A 60 -31.76 12.74 27.70
N ALA A 61 -32.42 12.72 28.87
CA ALA A 61 -32.54 11.50 29.67
C ALA A 61 -33.34 10.39 28.96
N MET A 62 -34.34 10.77 28.20
CA MET A 62 -35.17 9.82 27.43
C MET A 62 -34.40 9.29 26.17
N GLN A 63 -33.56 10.11 25.59
CA GLN A 63 -32.73 9.78 24.45
C GLN A 63 -31.54 8.90 24.86
N SER A 64 -30.95 9.14 26.06
CA SER A 64 -29.90 8.30 26.60
C SER A 64 -30.39 6.91 27.03
N LEU A 65 -31.62 6.79 27.49
CA LEU A 65 -32.27 5.54 27.86
C LEU A 65 -32.62 4.67 26.60
N SER A 66 -32.81 5.30 25.44
CA SER A 66 -33.14 4.57 24.21
C SER A 66 -31.93 4.02 23.48
N GLY A 67 -30.69 4.38 23.88
CA GLY A 67 -29.44 3.92 23.23
C GLY A 67 -29.29 4.34 21.76
N LEU A 68 -30.26 5.09 21.22
CA LEU A 68 -30.35 5.40 19.79
C LEU A 68 -29.48 6.57 19.35
N SER A 69 -29.09 7.47 20.28
CA SER A 69 -28.29 8.64 19.88
C SER A 69 -26.80 8.36 19.82
N MET A 70 -26.29 7.41 20.60
CA MET A 70 -24.87 7.02 20.58
C MET A 70 -24.49 6.23 19.31
N SER A 71 -25.41 5.38 18.85
CA SER A 71 -25.18 4.57 17.63
C SER A 71 -25.13 5.44 16.39
N ASN A 72 -26.03 6.42 16.27
CA ASN A 72 -26.11 7.25 15.07
C ASN A 72 -24.89 8.17 14.89
N ASN A 73 -24.31 8.69 15.99
CA ASN A 73 -23.10 9.51 15.91
C ASN A 73 -21.89 8.67 15.50
N PHE A 74 -21.72 7.49 16.09
CA PHE A 74 -20.62 6.60 15.77
C PHE A 74 -20.68 6.12 14.32
N ASP A 75 -21.85 5.74 13.83
CA ASP A 75 -22.04 5.30 12.45
C ASP A 75 -21.75 6.43 11.45
N ASN A 76 -22.17 7.66 11.76
CA ASN A 76 -21.85 8.85 10.96
C ASN A 76 -20.35 9.13 10.92
N GLU A 77 -19.65 9.03 12.05
CA GLU A 77 -18.19 9.23 12.11
C GLU A 77 -17.45 8.17 11.28
N VAL A 78 -17.89 6.91 11.38
CA VAL A 78 -17.34 5.81 10.57
C VAL A 78 -17.59 6.05 9.08
N GLU A 79 -18.76 6.58 8.70
CA GLU A 79 -19.07 6.89 7.31
C GLU A 79 -18.22 8.06 6.79
N ILE A 80 -18.01 9.09 7.60
CA ILE A 80 -17.08 10.18 7.28
C ILE A 80 -15.67 9.65 7.06
N LEU A 81 -15.17 8.76 7.93
CA LEU A 81 -13.85 8.14 7.78
C LEU A 81 -13.72 7.29 6.52
N LYS A 82 -14.81 6.65 6.09
CA LYS A 82 -14.87 5.88 4.82
C LYS A 82 -15.11 6.76 3.60
N SER A 83 -15.35 8.05 3.79
CA SER A 83 -15.64 8.99 2.72
C SER A 83 -14.51 9.03 1.71
N ARG A 84 -14.86 8.89 0.43
CA ARG A 84 -13.93 8.94 -0.70
C ARG A 84 -13.13 10.25 -0.74
N THR A 85 -13.76 11.35 -0.35
CA THR A 85 -13.13 12.68 -0.30
C THR A 85 -12.02 12.74 0.75
N LEU A 86 -12.27 12.18 1.94
CA LEU A 86 -11.28 12.13 3.02
C LEU A 86 -10.10 11.23 2.62
N ILE A 87 -10.41 10.02 2.11
CA ILE A 87 -9.38 9.08 1.66
C ILE A 87 -8.51 9.71 0.56
N ARG A 88 -9.11 10.38 -0.43
CA ARG A 88 -8.37 11.09 -1.48
C ARG A 88 -7.42 12.12 -0.88
N LYS A 89 -7.90 12.95 0.04
CA LYS A 89 -7.08 13.98 0.72
C LYS A 89 -5.90 13.36 1.47
N VAL A 90 -6.11 12.27 2.20
CA VAL A 90 -5.06 11.55 2.92
C VAL A 90 -4.02 10.96 1.95
N VAL A 91 -4.47 10.30 0.88
CA VAL A 91 -3.59 9.72 -0.15
C VAL A 91 -2.73 10.81 -0.80
N THR A 92 -3.32 11.97 -1.09
CA THR A 92 -2.60 13.11 -1.66
C THR A 92 -1.59 13.71 -0.68
N GLN A 93 -1.98 13.93 0.58
CA GLN A 93 -1.09 14.52 1.59
C GLN A 93 0.08 13.61 1.96
N LEU A 94 -0.14 12.30 1.99
CA LEU A 94 0.89 11.33 2.33
C LEU A 94 1.68 10.83 1.11
N GLY A 95 1.33 11.26 -0.11
CA GLY A 95 1.99 10.82 -1.34
C GLY A 95 1.87 9.32 -1.59
N LEU A 96 0.78 8.68 -1.14
CA LEU A 96 0.58 7.23 -1.25
C LEU A 96 0.26 6.75 -2.68
N TYR A 97 0.17 7.65 -3.64
CA TYR A 97 0.00 7.33 -5.06
C TYR A 97 1.29 6.81 -5.71
N THR A 98 2.44 6.93 -5.06
CA THR A 98 3.70 6.36 -5.53
C THR A 98 4.19 5.27 -4.58
N THR A 99 4.55 4.11 -5.13
CA THR A 99 5.13 2.99 -4.35
C THR A 99 6.49 2.65 -4.93
N VAL A 100 7.53 2.74 -4.10
CA VAL A 100 8.88 2.36 -4.49
C VAL A 100 9.16 0.96 -3.98
N ALA A 101 9.60 0.08 -4.87
CA ALA A 101 9.97 -1.28 -4.54
C ALA A 101 11.36 -1.61 -5.10
N LYS A 102 12.13 -2.38 -4.34
CA LYS A 102 13.43 -2.89 -4.78
C LYS A 102 13.23 -4.22 -5.50
N ASP A 103 13.68 -4.27 -6.75
CA ASP A 103 13.74 -5.50 -7.52
C ASP A 103 14.77 -6.46 -6.90
N ARG A 104 14.36 -7.70 -6.66
CA ARG A 104 15.22 -8.74 -6.12
C ARG A 104 15.45 -9.81 -7.17
N MET A 105 16.68 -10.30 -7.26
CA MET A 105 17.15 -11.27 -8.26
C MET A 105 16.32 -12.57 -8.36
N LEU A 106 15.42 -12.83 -7.40
CA LEU A 106 14.60 -14.03 -7.27
C LEU A 106 13.09 -13.76 -7.35
N GLY A 107 12.64 -12.74 -8.09
CA GLY A 107 11.28 -12.68 -8.62
C GLY A 107 10.21 -11.97 -7.80
N TYR A 108 10.48 -11.38 -6.63
CA TYR A 108 9.51 -10.51 -5.96
C TYR A 108 10.09 -9.17 -5.56
N ASN A 109 9.27 -8.13 -5.68
CA ASN A 109 9.63 -6.77 -5.34
C ASN A 109 9.35 -6.49 -3.86
N ILE A 110 10.34 -5.95 -3.15
CA ILE A 110 10.18 -5.56 -1.75
C ILE A 110 9.81 -4.08 -1.70
N PRO A 111 8.60 -3.72 -1.19
CA PRO A 111 8.24 -2.33 -1.02
C PRO A 111 9.14 -1.68 0.04
N LEU A 112 9.72 -0.54 -0.31
CA LEU A 112 10.70 0.17 0.54
C LEU A 112 10.05 1.19 1.46
N TYR A 113 8.77 1.51 1.28
CA TYR A 113 8.05 2.53 2.05
C TYR A 113 8.90 3.81 2.25
N GLN A 114 9.15 4.19 3.51
CA GLN A 114 9.93 5.39 3.85
C GLN A 114 11.46 5.21 3.76
N SER A 115 11.95 3.99 3.57
CA SER A 115 13.39 3.71 3.44
C SER A 115 13.90 3.76 2.00
N SER A 116 13.14 4.34 1.10
CA SER A 116 13.55 4.51 -0.30
C SER A 116 14.69 5.51 -0.41
N PRO A 117 15.79 5.17 -1.11
CA PRO A 117 16.88 6.11 -1.37
C PRO A 117 16.50 7.21 -2.37
N ILE A 118 15.44 7.02 -3.13
CA ILE A 118 14.93 7.97 -4.13
C ILE A 118 13.44 8.13 -3.92
N ASN A 119 13.00 9.37 -3.75
CA ASN A 119 11.59 9.69 -3.70
C ASN A 119 11.12 10.10 -5.09
N VAL A 120 10.10 9.44 -5.59
CA VAL A 120 9.48 9.78 -6.86
C VAL A 120 8.22 10.59 -6.56
N TYR A 121 8.18 11.80 -7.07
CA TYR A 121 7.05 12.70 -6.92
C TYR A 121 6.41 12.96 -8.28
N MET A 122 5.10 12.95 -8.31
CA MET A 122 4.27 13.35 -9.43
C MET A 122 3.19 14.31 -8.93
N SER A 123 2.77 15.27 -9.74
CA SER A 123 1.66 16.13 -9.37
C SER A 123 0.38 15.29 -9.16
N PRO A 124 -0.39 15.52 -8.08
CA PRO A 124 -1.65 14.79 -7.85
C PRO A 124 -2.65 14.93 -9.01
N GLU A 125 -2.66 16.09 -9.66
CA GLU A 125 -3.55 16.36 -10.79
C GLU A 125 -3.17 15.55 -12.04
N GLU A 126 -1.88 15.28 -12.23
CA GLU A 126 -1.39 14.42 -13.30
C GLU A 126 -1.60 12.96 -12.97
N ALA A 127 -1.41 12.56 -11.69
CA ALA A 127 -1.67 11.22 -11.23
C ALA A 127 -3.14 10.81 -11.39
N GLU A 128 -4.08 11.75 -11.24
CA GLU A 128 -5.52 11.51 -11.46
C GLU A 128 -5.88 11.32 -12.95
N LYS A 129 -5.09 11.85 -13.87
CA LYS A 129 -5.29 11.71 -15.32
C LYS A 129 -4.78 10.36 -15.86
N LEU A 130 -3.97 9.66 -15.09
CA LEU A 130 -3.50 8.33 -15.47
C LEU A 130 -4.63 7.33 -15.38
N GLU A 131 -5.09 6.81 -16.50
CA GLU A 131 -6.08 5.72 -16.55
C GLU A 131 -5.51 4.40 -16.05
N ALA A 132 -4.23 4.17 -16.31
CA ALA A 132 -3.48 3.02 -15.81
C ALA A 132 -2.21 3.50 -15.10
N GLY A 133 -1.76 2.74 -14.09
CA GLY A 133 -0.56 3.08 -13.33
C GLY A 133 0.69 3.09 -14.22
N ALA A 134 1.59 4.05 -13.99
CA ALA A 134 2.89 4.10 -14.64
C ALA A 134 3.93 3.32 -13.82
N GLN A 135 4.72 2.48 -14.48
CA GLN A 135 5.82 1.74 -13.86
C GLN A 135 7.15 2.40 -14.23
N LEU A 136 7.92 2.78 -13.23
CA LEU A 136 9.24 3.37 -13.39
C LEU A 136 10.30 2.41 -12.90
N LYS A 137 11.19 1.97 -13.79
CA LYS A 137 12.38 1.18 -13.42
C LYS A 137 13.59 2.09 -13.35
N LEU A 138 14.11 2.29 -12.13
CA LEU A 138 15.31 3.09 -11.88
C LEU A 138 16.51 2.16 -11.74
N THR A 139 17.55 2.41 -12.53
CA THR A 139 18.79 1.62 -12.47
C THR A 139 19.97 2.58 -12.32
N TYR A 140 20.78 2.35 -11.30
CA TYR A 140 22.00 3.10 -11.09
C TYR A 140 23.13 2.47 -11.89
N THR A 141 23.74 3.26 -12.76
CA THR A 141 24.90 2.81 -13.55
C THR A 141 26.17 2.94 -12.72
N PRO A 142 27.19 2.07 -12.90
CA PRO A 142 28.48 2.17 -12.18
C PRO A 142 29.17 3.51 -12.36
N GLU A 143 28.85 4.25 -13.41
CA GLU A 143 29.34 5.61 -13.70
C GLU A 143 28.66 6.71 -12.89
N GLY A 144 27.75 6.37 -11.96
CA GLY A 144 27.02 7.33 -11.13
C GLY A 144 25.81 7.97 -11.82
N LYS A 145 25.39 7.49 -12.99
CA LYS A 145 24.24 8.00 -13.72
C LYS A 145 22.96 7.23 -13.38
N LEU A 146 21.84 7.92 -13.31
CA LEU A 146 20.53 7.31 -13.09
C LEU A 146 19.83 7.07 -14.43
N LYS A 147 19.61 5.82 -14.78
CA LYS A 147 18.85 5.42 -15.95
C LYS A 147 17.42 5.14 -15.51
N VAL A 148 16.48 5.88 -16.07
CA VAL A 148 15.05 5.78 -15.79
C VAL A 148 14.34 5.23 -17.03
N LYS A 149 13.62 4.14 -16.83
CA LYS A 149 12.78 3.52 -17.85
C LYS A 149 11.34 3.59 -17.37
N ALA A 150 10.54 4.38 -18.07
CA ALA A 150 9.11 4.50 -17.80
C ALA A 150 8.31 3.61 -18.74
N THR A 151 7.39 2.85 -18.18
CA THR A 151 6.40 2.08 -18.91
C THR A 151 5.02 2.55 -18.46
N TYR A 152 4.21 3.04 -19.37
CA TYR A 152 2.87 3.57 -19.10
C TYR A 152 1.94 3.22 -20.27
N THR A 153 0.66 3.12 -19.98
CA THR A 153 -0.37 2.88 -20.99
C THR A 153 -1.01 4.20 -21.38
N LEU A 154 -1.01 4.48 -22.67
CA LEU A 154 -1.69 5.61 -23.27
C LEU A 154 -2.51 5.11 -24.47
N ASP A 155 -3.80 5.47 -24.55
CA ASP A 155 -4.69 5.05 -25.65
C ASP A 155 -4.72 3.50 -25.84
N GLU A 156 -4.75 2.74 -24.74
CA GLU A 156 -4.70 1.26 -24.70
C GLU A 156 -3.38 0.64 -25.20
N GLU A 157 -2.39 1.43 -25.58
CA GLU A 157 -1.07 0.95 -26.01
C GLU A 157 -0.01 1.14 -24.91
N GLU A 158 0.80 0.11 -24.67
CA GLU A 158 1.93 0.17 -23.76
C GLU A 158 3.11 0.90 -24.40
N GLN A 159 3.44 2.09 -23.87
CA GLN A 159 4.56 2.88 -24.32
C GLN A 159 5.73 2.80 -23.35
N LYS A 160 6.95 2.77 -23.89
CA LYS A 160 8.19 2.71 -23.14
C LYS A 160 9.08 3.89 -23.49
N THR A 161 9.44 4.67 -22.50
CA THR A 161 10.36 5.80 -22.67
C THR A 161 11.54 5.64 -21.73
N GLU A 162 12.74 5.88 -22.22
CA GLU A 162 13.98 5.72 -21.45
C GLU A 162 14.78 7.01 -21.50
N LYS A 163 15.31 7.45 -20.33
CA LYS A 163 16.18 8.60 -20.20
C LYS A 163 17.25 8.38 -19.15
N THR A 164 18.44 8.92 -19.37
CA THR A 164 19.54 8.85 -18.42
C THR A 164 19.83 10.25 -17.88
N PHE A 165 20.02 10.35 -16.57
CA PHE A 165 20.30 11.58 -15.86
C PHE A 165 21.67 11.49 -15.18
N ASP A 166 22.46 12.55 -15.28
CA ASP A 166 23.82 12.62 -14.69
C ASP A 166 23.79 13.07 -13.23
N LYS A 167 22.74 13.80 -12.81
CA LYS A 167 22.60 14.36 -11.45
C LYS A 167 21.16 14.37 -11.00
N LEU A 168 20.94 14.27 -9.69
CA LEU A 168 19.67 14.50 -8.99
C LEU A 168 19.72 15.88 -8.30
N PRO A 169 18.60 16.60 -8.14
CA PRO A 169 17.23 16.26 -8.58
C PRO A 169 17.06 16.34 -10.12
N ALA A 170 16.25 15.47 -10.68
CA ALA A 170 15.98 15.38 -12.09
C ALA A 170 14.48 15.37 -12.38
N VAL A 171 14.08 15.93 -13.52
CA VAL A 171 12.70 15.96 -13.97
C VAL A 171 12.59 15.17 -15.28
N PHE A 172 11.67 14.24 -15.29
CA PHE A 172 11.39 13.37 -16.43
C PHE A 172 9.99 13.64 -16.97
N PRO A 173 9.85 14.53 -17.97
CA PRO A 173 8.58 14.72 -18.63
C PRO A 173 8.28 13.53 -19.54
N THR A 174 7.10 12.97 -19.38
CA THR A 174 6.55 11.92 -20.23
C THR A 174 5.14 12.33 -20.70
N PRO A 175 4.60 11.76 -21.78
CA PRO A 175 3.21 12.00 -22.16
C PRO A 175 2.19 11.62 -21.07
N ALA A 176 2.56 10.72 -20.19
CA ALA A 176 1.74 10.30 -19.04
C ALA A 176 1.82 11.27 -17.85
N GLY A 177 2.76 12.23 -17.84
CA GLY A 177 2.95 13.21 -16.78
C GLY A 177 4.42 13.47 -16.47
N VAL A 178 4.66 14.39 -15.52
CA VAL A 178 6.01 14.84 -15.15
C VAL A 178 6.42 14.14 -13.85
N PHE A 179 7.47 13.32 -13.92
CA PHE A 179 8.07 12.66 -12.76
C PHE A 179 9.30 13.46 -12.29
N SER A 180 9.37 13.73 -10.99
CA SER A 180 10.53 14.35 -10.36
C SER A 180 11.16 13.38 -9.35
N PHE A 181 12.48 13.36 -9.28
CA PHE A 181 13.29 12.44 -8.49
C PHE A 181 14.18 13.20 -7.53
#